data_1acf89321afc3346765c7fe3ee236cf9
#
_entry.id   1acf89321afc3346765c7fe3ee236cf9
#
_cell.length_a   1.000
_cell.length_b   1.000
_cell.length_c   1.000
_cell.angle_alpha   90.00
_cell.angle_beta   90.00
_cell.angle_gamma   90.00
#
_symmetry.space_group_name_H-M   'P 1'
#
loop_
_entity.id
_entity.type
_entity.pdbx_description
1 polymer ?
#
loop_
_entity_poly.entity_id
_entity_poly.type
_entity_poly.pdbx_seq_one_letter_code
_entity_poly.pdbx_strand_id
1 'polypeptide(L)'
;RPFPLIRNKTLNIGALIAKKSNKKHAKELEFATVQVPSVLPRIVEIPSEKNGERTVILLEEIIERNIGKLFLSNDVVCAHPYRIMRNADLTIDEDEAEDLLVEIQKQLKKRQWGEVIRLEAEEKMDKRLLGILKEEFEIKDTDIYNIPGPLDLTMLMKVYGMEGFDEYKSPKYTPAPVPEFQNDKDIFQVIREGDVFLHHPYMSFDPVVDFVRQAAKDPGVLAIKQTLYRVSGHSPIIAALAQAAENGKQVSVLVELKARFDEENNIVWAKMLEKAGCHVIYGLVGLKTHSKITLVVRREETGIRRYVHLATGNYNDSTAKLYTDCGIFTCDERFGEDATAVFNMLSGYSEPKKWNRLIVAPIWMKTRFLQLIEREAEHAKQGKPAEITAKMNSLCDPAIIAALYYASSCGVQINLLVRGICCLRTGIPGISENIHVRSIVGEFLEH
;
A
#
# COMPACT_ATOMS: atom_id res chain seq x y z
N ARG A 1 23.65 31.67 -7.72
CA ARG A 1 23.46 30.76 -6.57
C ARG A 1 23.00 29.41 -7.12
N PRO A 2 23.36 28.27 -6.50
CA PRO A 2 22.84 26.98 -6.95
C PRO A 2 21.32 26.96 -6.81
N PHE A 3 20.64 26.22 -7.70
CA PHE A 3 19.20 26.04 -7.65
C PHE A 3 18.79 25.38 -6.33
N PRO A 4 17.72 25.82 -5.67
CA PRO A 4 17.30 25.27 -4.39
C PRO A 4 16.81 23.81 -4.55
N LEU A 5 17.12 22.98 -3.55
CA LEU A 5 16.61 21.61 -3.50
C LEU A 5 15.08 21.61 -3.28
N ILE A 6 14.37 21.14 -4.28
CA ILE A 6 12.93 20.91 -4.18
C ILE A 6 12.66 19.47 -3.79
N ARG A 7 11.98 19.27 -2.66
CA ARG A 7 11.67 17.93 -2.14
C ARG A 7 10.58 17.24 -2.95
N ASN A 8 10.67 15.93 -3.02
CA ASN A 8 9.68 15.11 -3.73
C ASN A 8 8.25 15.34 -3.19
N LYS A 9 7.31 15.57 -4.10
CA LYS A 9 5.86 15.75 -3.84
C LYS A 9 5.48 16.97 -2.97
N THR A 10 6.41 17.85 -2.63
CA THR A 10 6.06 19.08 -1.92
C THR A 10 5.40 20.08 -2.86
N LEU A 11 4.40 20.79 -2.35
CA LEU A 11 3.81 21.93 -3.05
C LEU A 11 4.67 23.16 -2.81
N ASN A 12 4.99 23.86 -3.88
CA ASN A 12 5.86 25.04 -3.84
C ASN A 12 5.25 26.16 -4.69
N ILE A 13 5.61 27.39 -4.36
CA ILE A 13 5.33 28.57 -5.19
C ILE A 13 6.64 29.04 -5.78
N GLY A 14 6.77 28.93 -7.10
CA GLY A 14 7.87 29.51 -7.86
C GLY A 14 7.58 30.96 -8.17
N ALA A 15 8.57 31.82 -8.08
CA ALA A 15 8.44 33.22 -8.36
C ALA A 15 9.62 33.74 -9.19
N LEU A 16 9.35 34.69 -10.09
CA LEU A 16 10.37 35.54 -10.72
C LEU A 16 10.42 36.86 -9.97
N ILE A 17 11.59 37.20 -9.50
CA ILE A 17 11.84 38.41 -8.74
C ILE A 17 12.86 39.29 -9.44
N ALA A 18 12.73 40.59 -9.33
CA ALA A 18 13.66 41.57 -9.86
C ALA A 18 14.10 42.53 -8.76
N LYS A 19 15.38 42.87 -8.71
CA LYS A 19 15.88 43.87 -7.76
C LYS A 19 15.19 45.22 -7.93
N LYS A 20 14.75 45.83 -6.85
CA LYS A 20 14.26 47.20 -6.83
C LYS A 20 15.42 48.12 -7.22
N SER A 21 15.40 48.66 -8.45
CA SER A 21 16.43 49.57 -8.96
C SER A 21 15.78 50.81 -9.54
N ASN A 22 16.36 51.96 -9.23
CA ASN A 22 15.95 53.24 -9.80
C ASN A 22 16.49 53.48 -11.23
N LYS A 23 17.25 52.52 -11.81
CA LYS A 23 17.84 52.65 -13.16
C LYS A 23 17.02 51.88 -14.19
N LYS A 24 16.80 52.54 -15.38
CA LYS A 24 16.05 52.00 -16.53
C LYS A 24 16.77 50.87 -17.30
N HIS A 25 17.67 50.13 -16.72
CA HIS A 25 18.26 48.96 -17.38
C HIS A 25 17.34 47.74 -17.19
N ALA A 26 17.34 46.83 -18.16
CA ALA A 26 16.56 45.60 -18.13
C ALA A 26 16.82 44.91 -16.79
N LYS A 27 15.74 44.72 -15.98
CA LYS A 27 15.85 44.08 -14.68
C LYS A 27 16.18 42.62 -14.93
N GLU A 28 17.33 42.17 -14.43
CA GLU A 28 17.69 40.76 -14.40
C GLU A 28 16.71 40.05 -13.51
N LEU A 29 16.08 38.97 -14.02
CA LEU A 29 15.11 38.15 -13.29
C LEU A 29 15.83 37.02 -12.57
N GLU A 30 15.56 36.89 -11.30
CA GLU A 30 16.06 35.80 -10.48
C GLU A 30 14.90 34.86 -10.12
N PHE A 31 15.18 33.54 -10.10
CA PHE A 31 14.22 32.53 -9.60
C PHE A 31 14.24 32.51 -8.09
N ALA A 32 13.07 32.43 -7.50
CA ALA A 32 12.85 32.20 -6.09
C ALA A 32 11.75 31.15 -5.90
N THR A 33 11.80 30.42 -4.81
CA THR A 33 10.75 29.45 -4.48
C THR A 33 10.44 29.46 -2.99
N VAL A 34 9.17 29.21 -2.67
CA VAL A 34 8.65 29.12 -1.30
C VAL A 34 7.89 27.81 -1.19
N GLN A 35 8.33 26.93 -0.32
CA GLN A 35 7.58 25.72 -0.03
C GLN A 35 6.32 26.04 0.78
N VAL A 36 5.17 25.51 0.36
CA VAL A 36 3.93 25.58 1.15
C VAL A 36 4.11 24.67 2.37
N PRO A 37 4.05 25.21 3.60
CA PRO A 37 4.39 24.46 4.81
C PRO A 37 3.32 23.42 5.13
N SER A 38 3.69 22.15 5.17
CA SER A 38 2.79 21.04 5.50
C SER A 38 2.33 20.99 6.97
N VAL A 39 2.99 21.74 7.85
CA VAL A 39 2.62 21.86 9.26
C VAL A 39 1.41 22.77 9.49
N LEU A 40 1.08 23.61 8.52
CA LEU A 40 -0.11 24.46 8.55
C LEU A 40 -1.27 23.76 7.83
N PRO A 41 -2.52 24.01 8.25
CA PRO A 41 -3.68 23.54 7.52
C PRO A 41 -3.71 24.15 6.11
N ARG A 42 -3.79 23.29 5.08
CA ARG A 42 -3.83 23.76 3.69
C ARG A 42 -5.15 24.40 3.34
N ILE A 43 -6.23 23.96 3.98
CA ILE A 43 -7.58 24.56 3.86
C ILE A 43 -7.75 25.50 5.03
N VAL A 44 -7.92 26.78 4.74
CA VAL A 44 -8.11 27.85 5.71
C VAL A 44 -9.54 28.34 5.61
N GLU A 45 -10.29 28.25 6.70
CA GLU A 45 -11.63 28.81 6.75
C GLU A 45 -11.56 30.33 6.91
N ILE A 46 -12.36 31.03 6.13
CA ILE A 46 -12.56 32.48 6.25
C ILE A 46 -13.99 32.73 6.75
N PRO A 47 -14.19 33.77 7.59
CA PRO A 47 -15.52 34.14 8.03
C PRO A 47 -16.44 34.38 6.85
N SER A 48 -17.60 33.73 6.82
CA SER A 48 -18.63 33.95 5.81
C SER A 48 -19.67 34.96 6.38
N GLU A 49 -20.06 35.91 5.53
CA GLU A 49 -21.14 36.87 5.88
C GLU A 49 -22.52 36.23 5.79
N LYS A 50 -22.63 35.05 5.15
CA LYS A 50 -23.90 34.36 4.98
C LYS A 50 -24.03 33.19 5.96
N ASN A 51 -25.12 33.18 6.71
CA ASN A 51 -25.47 32.11 7.63
C ASN A 51 -25.58 30.74 6.87
N GLY A 52 -24.87 29.74 7.35
CA GLY A 52 -24.90 28.39 6.79
C GLY A 52 -23.92 28.13 5.64
N GLU A 53 -23.21 29.15 5.14
CA GLU A 53 -22.12 28.96 4.17
C GLU A 53 -20.76 28.89 4.89
N ARG A 54 -19.95 27.93 4.50
CA ARG A 54 -18.53 27.87 4.91
C ARG A 54 -17.66 28.22 3.71
N THR A 55 -16.86 29.25 3.87
CA THR A 55 -15.93 29.72 2.84
C THR A 55 -14.52 29.28 3.20
N VAL A 56 -13.81 28.67 2.27
CA VAL A 56 -12.44 28.21 2.44
C VAL A 56 -11.54 28.77 1.37
N ILE A 57 -10.27 28.98 1.73
CA ILE A 57 -9.21 29.35 0.80
C ILE A 57 -8.04 28.39 0.99
N LEU A 58 -7.31 28.12 -0.07
CA LEU A 58 -6.10 27.29 -0.01
C LEU A 58 -4.90 28.11 0.50
N LEU A 59 -4.05 27.48 1.29
CA LEU A 59 -2.89 28.14 1.90
C LEU A 59 -1.94 28.70 0.83
N GLU A 60 -1.76 27.97 -0.27
CA GLU A 60 -0.96 28.44 -1.41
C GLU A 60 -1.49 29.75 -2.01
N GLU A 61 -2.79 29.91 -2.10
CA GLU A 61 -3.41 31.17 -2.57
C GLU A 61 -3.09 32.36 -1.65
N ILE A 62 -3.11 32.10 -0.33
CA ILE A 62 -2.77 33.10 0.68
C ILE A 62 -1.29 33.51 0.53
N ILE A 63 -0.41 32.52 0.37
CA ILE A 63 1.04 32.76 0.24
C ILE A 63 1.30 33.48 -1.06
N GLU A 64 0.74 33.05 -2.19
CA GLU A 64 0.94 33.68 -3.51
C GLU A 64 0.53 35.15 -3.49
N ARG A 65 -0.65 35.46 -2.95
CA ARG A 65 -1.14 36.87 -2.83
C ARG A 65 -0.29 37.74 -1.92
N ASN A 66 0.43 37.14 -0.98
CA ASN A 66 1.27 37.87 -0.02
C ASN A 66 2.77 37.67 -0.28
N ILE A 67 3.17 37.01 -1.36
CA ILE A 67 4.55 36.58 -1.61
C ILE A 67 5.51 37.78 -1.66
N GLY A 68 5.06 38.96 -2.09
CA GLY A 68 5.85 40.19 -2.07
C GLY A 68 6.32 40.61 -0.69
N LYS A 69 5.64 40.19 0.39
CA LYS A 69 6.06 40.45 1.78
C LYS A 69 7.29 39.61 2.19
N LEU A 70 7.57 38.52 1.47
CA LEU A 70 8.75 37.67 1.71
C LEU A 70 9.98 38.23 0.97
N PHE A 71 9.80 39.03 -0.07
CA PHE A 71 10.86 39.57 -0.92
C PHE A 71 10.92 41.10 -0.87
N LEU A 72 11.09 41.64 0.34
CA LEU A 72 10.99 43.12 0.62
C LEU A 72 11.88 43.98 -0.25
N SER A 73 13.06 43.48 -0.67
CA SER A 73 14.04 44.21 -1.49
C SER A 73 13.88 43.98 -2.97
N ASN A 74 12.89 43.19 -3.41
CA ASN A 74 12.66 42.84 -4.79
C ASN A 74 11.20 43.12 -5.18
N ASP A 75 10.97 43.31 -6.48
CA ASP A 75 9.64 43.29 -7.08
C ASP A 75 9.34 41.85 -7.52
N VAL A 76 8.20 41.31 -7.15
CA VAL A 76 7.72 40.01 -7.64
C VAL A 76 7.05 40.26 -9.01
N VAL A 77 7.58 39.59 -10.04
CA VAL A 77 7.08 39.72 -11.40
C VAL A 77 5.94 38.77 -11.69
N CYS A 78 6.10 37.54 -11.22
CA CYS A 78 5.06 36.52 -11.24
C CYS A 78 5.30 35.50 -10.10
N ALA A 79 4.25 34.81 -9.71
CA ALA A 79 4.31 33.71 -8.73
C ALA A 79 3.27 32.66 -9.10
N HIS A 80 3.64 31.40 -9.11
CA HIS A 80 2.74 30.31 -9.49
C HIS A 80 3.06 29.04 -8.69
N PRO A 81 2.04 28.28 -8.28
CA PRO A 81 2.25 26.99 -7.63
C PRO A 81 2.77 25.95 -8.61
N TYR A 82 3.66 25.09 -8.11
CA TYR A 82 4.18 23.93 -8.81
C TYR A 82 4.52 22.79 -7.86
N ARG A 83 4.62 21.58 -8.41
CA ARG A 83 4.94 20.37 -7.68
C ARG A 83 5.75 19.44 -8.57
N ILE A 84 6.75 18.76 -7.99
CA ILE A 84 7.53 17.77 -8.72
C ILE A 84 7.36 16.38 -8.14
N MET A 85 7.52 15.38 -9.01
CA MET A 85 7.72 13.99 -8.60
C MET A 85 9.11 13.56 -9.04
N ARG A 86 9.86 12.98 -8.10
CA ARG A 86 11.17 12.38 -8.36
C ARG A 86 11.03 10.89 -8.49
N ASN A 87 11.91 10.27 -9.27
CA ASN A 87 12.04 8.83 -9.29
C ASN A 87 12.31 8.33 -7.86
N ALA A 88 11.43 7.46 -7.39
CA ALA A 88 11.45 6.94 -6.03
C ALA A 88 11.79 5.45 -6.00
N ASP A 89 12.14 4.84 -7.13
CA ASP A 89 12.54 3.46 -7.16
C ASP A 89 13.90 3.30 -6.45
N LEU A 90 13.93 2.32 -5.55
CA LEU A 90 15.16 1.96 -4.87
C LEU A 90 15.93 0.99 -5.78
N THR A 91 17.08 1.43 -6.24
CA THR A 91 18.08 0.56 -6.86
C THR A 91 19.04 0.10 -5.75
N ILE A 92 18.78 -1.07 -5.19
CA ILE A 92 19.63 -1.66 -4.16
C ILE A 92 20.28 -2.88 -4.78
N ASP A 93 21.59 -2.95 -4.71
CA ASP A 93 22.31 -4.20 -4.93
C ASP A 93 22.23 -4.98 -3.61
N GLU A 94 21.28 -5.92 -3.56
CA GLU A 94 20.98 -6.68 -2.35
C GLU A 94 22.04 -7.76 -2.12
N ASP A 95 22.72 -8.21 -3.17
CA ASP A 95 23.76 -9.24 -3.09
C ASP A 95 25.05 -8.71 -2.47
N GLU A 96 25.33 -7.40 -2.64
CA GLU A 96 26.50 -6.72 -2.07
C GLU A 96 26.21 -6.04 -0.71
N ALA A 97 24.95 -6.00 -0.25
CA ALA A 97 24.57 -5.32 0.97
C ALA A 97 24.87 -6.18 2.22
N GLU A 98 25.90 -5.82 2.98
CA GLU A 98 26.18 -6.45 4.30
C GLU A 98 25.03 -6.27 5.30
N ASP A 99 24.31 -5.14 5.24
CA ASP A 99 23.14 -4.81 6.05
C ASP A 99 22.09 -4.12 5.20
N LEU A 100 21.05 -4.87 4.84
CA LEU A 100 19.94 -4.40 3.99
C LEU A 100 19.21 -3.20 4.62
N LEU A 101 19.03 -3.17 5.94
CA LEU A 101 18.37 -2.06 6.65
C LEU A 101 19.17 -0.77 6.52
N VAL A 102 20.48 -0.83 6.70
CA VAL A 102 21.39 0.34 6.57
C VAL A 102 21.39 0.81 5.12
N GLU A 103 21.43 -0.11 4.15
CA GLU A 103 21.43 0.27 2.73
C GLU A 103 20.11 0.92 2.31
N ILE A 104 18.97 0.38 2.74
CA ILE A 104 17.66 1.02 2.50
C ILE A 104 17.63 2.42 3.11
N GLN A 105 18.13 2.63 4.33
CA GLN A 105 18.20 3.96 4.94
C GLN A 105 19.07 4.95 4.14
N LYS A 106 20.19 4.50 3.58
CA LYS A 106 21.02 5.33 2.70
C LYS A 106 20.27 5.69 1.41
N GLN A 107 19.60 4.72 0.79
CA GLN A 107 18.85 4.93 -0.45
C GLN A 107 17.64 5.83 -0.23
N LEU A 108 16.94 5.73 0.91
CA LEU A 108 15.86 6.66 1.28
C LEU A 108 16.35 8.10 1.39
N LYS A 109 17.55 8.31 1.94
CA LYS A 109 18.17 9.64 1.96
C LYS A 109 18.53 10.14 0.55
N LYS A 110 18.99 9.25 -0.34
CA LYS A 110 19.30 9.59 -1.72
C LYS A 110 18.06 9.89 -2.56
N ARG A 111 16.88 9.35 -2.25
CA ARG A 111 15.62 9.60 -2.98
C ARG A 111 15.28 11.09 -3.11
N GLN A 112 15.64 11.91 -2.16
CA GLN A 112 15.42 13.35 -2.26
C GLN A 112 16.19 14.01 -3.41
N TRP A 113 17.22 13.35 -3.95
CA TRP A 113 18.07 13.76 -5.05
C TRP A 113 17.80 12.99 -6.35
N GLY A 114 16.81 12.10 -6.37
CA GLY A 114 16.43 11.33 -7.57
C GLY A 114 16.03 12.28 -8.70
N GLU A 115 16.17 11.80 -9.93
CA GLU A 115 15.77 12.49 -11.15
C GLU A 115 14.30 12.92 -11.08
N VAL A 116 13.98 14.12 -11.56
CA VAL A 116 12.59 14.58 -11.66
C VAL A 116 11.96 13.90 -12.87
N ILE A 117 10.85 13.20 -12.65
CA ILE A 117 10.12 12.46 -13.69
C ILE A 117 8.77 13.10 -14.04
N ARG A 118 8.36 14.11 -13.26
CA ARG A 118 7.09 14.82 -13.50
C ARG A 118 7.12 16.19 -12.85
N LEU A 119 6.68 17.20 -13.59
CA LEU A 119 6.37 18.54 -13.11
C LEU A 119 4.87 18.82 -13.28
N GLU A 120 4.19 19.10 -12.20
CA GLU A 120 2.84 19.64 -12.20
C GLU A 120 2.93 21.15 -12.02
N ALA A 121 2.40 21.91 -12.96
CA ALA A 121 2.39 23.36 -12.96
C ALA A 121 0.96 23.88 -13.09
N GLU A 122 0.67 25.04 -12.52
CA GLU A 122 -0.57 25.75 -12.81
C GLU A 122 -0.68 26.03 -14.29
N GLU A 123 -1.88 25.86 -14.90
CA GLU A 123 -2.11 26.02 -16.34
C GLU A 123 -1.66 27.38 -16.87
N LYS A 124 -1.80 28.45 -16.07
CA LYS A 124 -1.46 29.82 -16.44
C LYS A 124 -0.06 30.24 -16.00
N MET A 125 0.81 29.31 -15.66
CA MET A 125 2.17 29.60 -15.24
C MET A 125 2.92 30.43 -16.30
N ASP A 126 3.64 31.45 -15.85
CA ASP A 126 4.50 32.28 -16.72
C ASP A 126 5.51 31.39 -17.46
N LYS A 127 5.57 31.52 -18.78
CA LYS A 127 6.43 30.70 -19.65
C LYS A 127 7.92 30.82 -19.33
N ARG A 128 8.38 31.95 -18.80
CA ARG A 128 9.77 32.15 -18.39
C ARG A 128 10.07 31.34 -17.13
N LEU A 129 9.14 31.35 -16.17
CA LEU A 129 9.25 30.54 -14.94
C LEU A 129 9.23 29.05 -15.28
N LEU A 130 8.32 28.63 -16.15
CA LEU A 130 8.24 27.25 -16.61
C LEU A 130 9.53 26.81 -17.32
N GLY A 131 10.10 27.69 -18.15
CA GLY A 131 11.38 27.47 -18.85
C GLY A 131 12.53 27.19 -17.88
N ILE A 132 12.64 27.98 -16.81
CA ILE A 132 13.66 27.78 -15.77
C ILE A 132 13.46 26.45 -15.07
N LEU A 133 12.23 26.12 -14.67
CA LEU A 133 11.95 24.84 -14.00
C LEU A 133 12.26 23.64 -14.91
N LYS A 134 11.94 23.74 -16.21
CA LYS A 134 12.22 22.72 -17.21
C LYS A 134 13.72 22.48 -17.38
N GLU A 135 14.50 23.54 -17.46
CA GLU A 135 15.96 23.51 -17.63
C GLU A 135 16.64 22.93 -16.36
N GLU A 136 16.30 23.46 -15.18
CA GLU A 136 16.90 23.05 -13.92
C GLU A 136 16.55 21.62 -13.49
N PHE A 137 15.39 21.14 -13.88
CA PHE A 137 14.98 19.73 -13.62
C PHE A 137 15.34 18.77 -14.74
N GLU A 138 15.91 19.26 -15.85
CA GLU A 138 16.33 18.47 -17.01
C GLU A 138 15.19 17.60 -17.59
N ILE A 139 13.94 18.12 -17.59
CA ILE A 139 12.75 17.40 -18.00
C ILE A 139 12.29 17.78 -19.41
N LYS A 140 11.51 16.88 -20.04
CA LYS A 140 10.92 17.08 -21.36
C LYS A 140 9.51 17.65 -21.26
N ASP A 141 8.99 18.17 -22.37
CA ASP A 141 7.61 18.66 -22.42
C ASP A 141 6.58 17.56 -22.11
N THR A 142 6.90 16.32 -22.39
CA THR A 142 6.08 15.14 -22.05
C THR A 142 5.94 14.90 -20.55
N ASP A 143 6.85 15.44 -19.75
CA ASP A 143 6.90 15.26 -18.30
C ASP A 143 6.23 16.43 -17.56
N ILE A 144 5.72 17.43 -18.31
CA ILE A 144 5.07 18.63 -17.78
C ILE A 144 3.55 18.49 -17.90
N TYR A 145 2.86 18.65 -16.78
CA TYR A 145 1.41 18.58 -16.68
C TYR A 145 0.87 19.95 -16.24
N ASN A 146 0.19 20.64 -17.17
CA ASN A 146 -0.50 21.88 -16.87
C ASN A 146 -1.87 21.57 -16.26
N ILE A 147 -2.09 21.98 -15.02
CA ILE A 147 -3.27 21.63 -14.23
C ILE A 147 -4.20 22.84 -14.15
N PRO A 148 -5.43 22.74 -14.70
CA PRO A 148 -6.43 23.81 -14.62
C PRO A 148 -7.16 23.77 -13.26
N GLY A 149 -6.47 24.12 -12.19
CA GLY A 149 -7.03 24.11 -10.83
C GLY A 149 -5.95 23.86 -9.79
N PRO A 150 -6.37 23.59 -8.54
CA PRO A 150 -5.41 23.38 -7.48
C PRO A 150 -4.58 22.11 -7.72
N LEU A 151 -3.29 22.21 -7.44
CA LEU A 151 -2.38 21.08 -7.46
C LEU A 151 -2.60 20.21 -6.21
N ASP A 152 -2.19 18.93 -6.31
CA ASP A 152 -2.27 18.01 -5.17
C ASP A 152 -3.66 17.93 -4.53
N LEU A 153 -4.55 17.22 -5.20
CA LEU A 153 -5.95 17.05 -4.77
C LEU A 153 -6.12 16.20 -3.48
N THR A 154 -5.03 15.74 -2.86
CA THR A 154 -5.11 15.02 -1.56
C THR A 154 -5.74 15.90 -0.46
N MET A 155 -5.72 17.22 -0.61
CA MET A 155 -6.40 18.16 0.29
C MET A 155 -7.93 17.94 0.35
N LEU A 156 -8.53 17.37 -0.69
CA LEU A 156 -9.98 17.07 -0.72
C LEU A 156 -10.40 16.10 0.40
N MET A 157 -9.48 15.27 0.89
CA MET A 157 -9.75 14.44 2.08
C MET A 157 -10.01 15.28 3.33
N LYS A 158 -9.43 16.47 3.43
CA LYS A 158 -9.70 17.43 4.52
C LYS A 158 -11.05 18.10 4.35
N VAL A 159 -11.43 18.44 3.10
CA VAL A 159 -12.79 18.94 2.79
C VAL A 159 -13.84 17.89 3.14
N TYR A 160 -13.62 16.64 2.72
CA TYR A 160 -14.51 15.52 3.08
C TYR A 160 -14.65 15.33 4.60
N GLY A 161 -13.55 15.54 5.34
CA GLY A 161 -13.53 15.44 6.81
C GLY A 161 -14.14 16.62 7.56
N MET A 162 -14.60 17.70 6.89
CA MET A 162 -15.19 18.86 7.57
C MET A 162 -16.47 18.47 8.29
N GLU A 163 -16.63 19.00 9.51
CA GLU A 163 -17.84 18.82 10.32
C GLU A 163 -19.04 19.61 9.77
N GLY A 164 -20.24 19.12 10.03
CA GLY A 164 -21.48 19.78 9.60
C GLY A 164 -21.95 19.42 8.20
N PHE A 165 -21.31 18.44 7.53
CA PHE A 165 -21.66 17.97 6.19
C PHE A 165 -21.93 16.45 6.16
N ASP A 166 -22.36 15.88 7.29
CA ASP A 166 -22.52 14.42 7.39
C ASP A 166 -23.68 13.91 6.54
N GLU A 167 -24.68 14.75 6.26
CA GLU A 167 -25.79 14.45 5.34
C GLU A 167 -25.34 14.24 3.87
N TYR A 168 -24.20 14.79 3.48
CA TYR A 168 -23.61 14.63 2.15
C TYR A 168 -22.58 13.49 2.07
N LYS A 169 -22.37 12.76 3.16
CA LYS A 169 -21.44 11.64 3.23
C LYS A 169 -22.20 10.31 3.24
N SER A 170 -21.61 9.29 2.65
CA SER A 170 -22.12 7.92 2.81
C SER A 170 -22.14 7.55 4.30
N PRO A 171 -23.17 6.82 4.76
CA PRO A 171 -23.20 6.31 6.13
C PRO A 171 -21.94 5.50 6.42
N LYS A 172 -21.34 5.75 7.59
CA LYS A 172 -20.15 5.00 7.99
C LYS A 172 -20.50 3.53 8.16
N TYR A 173 -19.88 2.67 7.38
CA TYR A 173 -20.06 1.23 7.50
C TYR A 173 -19.46 0.71 8.81
N THR A 174 -20.23 -0.10 9.53
CA THR A 174 -19.80 -0.78 10.76
C THR A 174 -19.69 -2.28 10.46
N PRO A 175 -18.49 -2.87 10.51
CA PRO A 175 -18.33 -4.30 10.31
C PRO A 175 -19.13 -5.13 11.31
N ALA A 176 -19.75 -6.21 10.84
CA ALA A 176 -20.46 -7.13 11.71
C ALA A 176 -19.47 -7.88 12.62
N PRO A 177 -19.81 -8.14 13.88
CA PRO A 177 -19.01 -9.02 14.72
C PRO A 177 -19.02 -10.45 14.15
N VAL A 178 -17.94 -11.19 14.39
CA VAL A 178 -17.79 -12.58 13.94
C VAL A 178 -18.48 -13.49 14.94
N PRO A 179 -19.56 -14.22 14.56
CA PRO A 179 -20.40 -14.96 15.53
C PRO A 179 -19.63 -15.99 16.34
N GLU A 180 -18.65 -16.66 15.74
CA GLU A 180 -17.86 -17.74 16.35
C GLU A 180 -17.02 -17.22 17.53
N PHE A 181 -16.57 -15.96 17.47
CA PHE A 181 -15.70 -15.34 18.48
C PHE A 181 -16.45 -14.44 19.48
N GLN A 182 -17.78 -14.51 19.52
CA GLN A 182 -18.56 -13.78 20.52
C GLN A 182 -18.53 -14.44 21.91
N ASN A 183 -18.91 -13.66 22.94
CA ASN A 183 -19.04 -14.10 24.33
C ASN A 183 -17.73 -14.49 25.01
N ASP A 184 -16.64 -13.74 24.77
CA ASP A 184 -15.33 -13.92 25.41
C ASP A 184 -14.78 -15.36 25.30
N LYS A 185 -15.13 -16.07 24.24
CA LYS A 185 -14.62 -17.42 24.00
C LYS A 185 -13.11 -17.42 23.79
N ASP A 186 -12.45 -18.44 24.28
CA ASP A 186 -11.05 -18.72 23.95
C ASP A 186 -10.92 -18.93 22.43
N ILE A 187 -10.13 -18.07 21.77
CA ILE A 187 -9.95 -18.12 20.32
C ILE A 187 -9.36 -19.45 19.86
N PHE A 188 -8.47 -20.05 20.65
CA PHE A 188 -7.87 -21.34 20.34
C PHE A 188 -8.88 -22.48 20.42
N GLN A 189 -9.82 -22.42 21.37
CA GLN A 189 -10.92 -23.38 21.45
C GLN A 189 -11.81 -23.30 20.22
N VAL A 190 -12.22 -22.08 19.83
CA VAL A 190 -13.07 -21.89 18.64
C VAL A 190 -12.40 -22.45 17.38
N ILE A 191 -11.12 -22.17 17.17
CA ILE A 191 -10.39 -22.68 16.00
C ILE A 191 -10.24 -24.21 16.04
N ARG A 192 -10.20 -24.82 17.22
CA ARG A 192 -10.20 -26.30 17.34
C ARG A 192 -11.55 -26.94 16.96
N GLU A 193 -12.63 -26.23 17.19
CA GLU A 193 -13.98 -26.69 16.84
C GLU A 193 -14.23 -26.67 15.33
N GLY A 194 -13.50 -25.82 14.58
CA GLY A 194 -13.56 -25.74 13.13
C GLY A 194 -12.83 -24.53 12.56
N ASP A 195 -12.60 -24.57 11.26
CA ASP A 195 -12.04 -23.43 10.53
C ASP A 195 -13.02 -22.25 10.57
N VAL A 196 -12.50 -21.04 10.77
CA VAL A 196 -13.29 -19.81 10.75
C VAL A 196 -12.86 -18.92 9.59
N PHE A 197 -13.80 -18.63 8.70
CA PHE A 197 -13.58 -17.78 7.54
C PHE A 197 -14.01 -16.34 7.84
N LEU A 198 -13.20 -15.37 7.45
CA LEU A 198 -13.46 -13.94 7.59
C LEU A 198 -13.53 -13.28 6.23
N HIS A 199 -14.46 -12.33 6.09
CA HIS A 199 -14.58 -11.50 4.90
C HIS A 199 -14.64 -10.02 5.30
N HIS A 200 -13.51 -9.33 5.18
CA HIS A 200 -13.40 -7.90 5.45
C HIS A 200 -13.87 -7.08 4.24
N PRO A 201 -14.39 -5.86 4.44
CA PRO A 201 -14.67 -5.16 5.70
C PRO A 201 -16.02 -5.53 6.30
N TYR A 202 -16.75 -6.48 5.73
CA TYR A 202 -18.10 -6.87 6.17
C TYR A 202 -18.10 -7.49 7.56
N MET A 203 -17.06 -8.26 7.87
CA MET A 203 -16.80 -8.83 9.20
C MET A 203 -15.66 -8.07 9.88
N SER A 204 -15.73 -7.95 11.22
CA SER A 204 -14.71 -7.24 12.02
C SER A 204 -13.32 -7.86 11.88
N PHE A 205 -12.32 -7.00 11.88
CA PHE A 205 -10.92 -7.39 11.94
C PHE A 205 -10.43 -7.71 13.37
N ASP A 206 -11.24 -7.39 14.39
CA ASP A 206 -10.88 -7.56 15.80
C ASP A 206 -10.40 -8.98 16.14
N PRO A 207 -11.01 -10.07 15.63
CA PRO A 207 -10.52 -11.44 15.90
C PRO A 207 -9.07 -11.65 15.45
N VAL A 208 -8.61 -10.98 14.40
CA VAL A 208 -7.21 -11.10 13.94
C VAL A 208 -6.26 -10.44 14.94
N VAL A 209 -6.65 -9.29 15.49
CA VAL A 209 -5.90 -8.62 16.56
C VAL A 209 -5.91 -9.44 17.85
N ASP A 210 -7.09 -9.96 18.21
CA ASP A 210 -7.27 -10.75 19.44
C ASP A 210 -6.53 -12.09 19.40
N PHE A 211 -6.40 -12.68 18.21
CA PHE A 211 -5.58 -13.89 18.04
C PHE A 211 -4.14 -13.67 18.49
N VAL A 212 -3.52 -12.58 18.05
CA VAL A 212 -2.14 -12.26 18.45
C VAL A 212 -2.08 -11.80 19.91
N ARG A 213 -3.09 -11.04 20.37
CA ARG A 213 -3.16 -10.52 21.74
C ARG A 213 -3.37 -11.64 22.77
N GLN A 214 -4.23 -12.61 22.49
CA GLN A 214 -4.43 -13.78 23.35
C GLN A 214 -3.19 -14.67 23.33
N ALA A 215 -2.60 -14.92 22.14
CA ALA A 215 -1.34 -15.66 22.02
C ALA A 215 -0.21 -15.03 22.85
N ALA A 216 -0.12 -13.71 22.90
CA ALA A 216 0.91 -13.01 23.69
C ALA A 216 0.79 -13.27 25.19
N LYS A 217 -0.42 -13.49 25.71
CA LYS A 217 -0.71 -13.68 27.14
C LYS A 217 -0.82 -15.14 27.56
N ASP A 218 -1.18 -16.04 26.66
CA ASP A 218 -1.43 -17.46 26.96
C ASP A 218 -0.11 -18.17 27.35
N PRO A 219 -0.01 -18.74 28.55
CA PRO A 219 1.20 -19.45 29.01
C PRO A 219 1.49 -20.73 28.20
N GLY A 220 0.50 -21.30 27.54
CA GLY A 220 0.67 -22.48 26.66
C GLY A 220 1.34 -22.10 25.32
N VAL A 221 1.29 -20.86 24.89
CA VAL A 221 1.91 -20.41 23.63
C VAL A 221 3.42 -20.33 23.79
N LEU A 222 4.14 -21.05 22.93
CA LEU A 222 5.59 -21.16 22.91
C LEU A 222 6.23 -20.19 21.90
N ALA A 223 5.58 -20.05 20.73
CA ALA A 223 6.11 -19.22 19.65
C ALA A 223 5.00 -18.53 18.85
N ILE A 224 5.32 -17.35 18.33
CA ILE A 224 4.50 -16.62 17.37
C ILE A 224 5.41 -16.24 16.19
N LYS A 225 4.96 -16.56 14.97
CA LYS A 225 5.65 -16.14 13.75
C LYS A 225 4.67 -15.39 12.87
N GLN A 226 5.06 -14.21 12.37
CA GLN A 226 4.16 -13.36 11.59
C GLN A 226 4.87 -12.61 10.49
N THR A 227 4.22 -12.45 9.34
CA THR A 227 4.66 -11.56 8.26
C THR A 227 3.97 -10.20 8.37
N LEU A 228 4.70 -9.11 8.18
CA LEU A 228 4.19 -7.75 8.15
C LEU A 228 4.64 -7.05 6.88
N TYR A 229 3.68 -6.44 6.17
CA TYR A 229 3.93 -5.69 4.93
C TYR A 229 3.65 -4.20 5.10
N ARG A 230 2.42 -3.84 5.46
CA ARG A 230 1.99 -2.48 5.79
C ARG A 230 1.29 -2.51 7.13
N VAL A 231 1.73 -1.66 8.03
CA VAL A 231 1.24 -1.62 9.39
C VAL A 231 0.73 -0.21 9.70
N SER A 232 -0.37 -0.11 10.45
CA SER A 232 -0.91 1.19 10.90
C SER A 232 0.04 1.87 11.89
N GLY A 233 -0.04 3.21 12.00
CA GLY A 233 0.85 4.02 12.85
C GLY A 233 0.82 3.65 14.34
N HIS A 234 -0.29 3.09 14.83
CA HIS A 234 -0.48 2.59 16.20
C HIS A 234 -1.02 1.17 16.19
N SER A 235 -0.30 0.25 15.53
CA SER A 235 -0.76 -1.11 15.32
C SER A 235 -0.90 -1.89 16.62
N PRO A 236 -2.11 -2.38 16.95
CA PRO A 236 -2.31 -3.25 18.09
C PRO A 236 -1.60 -4.61 17.95
N ILE A 237 -1.36 -5.05 16.72
CA ILE A 237 -0.63 -6.29 16.41
C ILE A 237 0.85 -6.13 16.77
N ILE A 238 1.49 -5.01 16.40
CA ILE A 238 2.88 -4.73 16.79
C ILE A 238 3.01 -4.72 18.32
N ALA A 239 2.09 -4.04 19.00
CA ALA A 239 2.09 -4.00 20.47
C ALA A 239 1.95 -5.40 21.08
N ALA A 240 1.08 -6.25 20.52
CA ALA A 240 0.89 -7.63 20.99
C ALA A 240 2.13 -8.51 20.74
N LEU A 241 2.79 -8.37 19.59
CA LEU A 241 4.03 -9.11 19.29
C LEU A 241 5.17 -8.70 20.22
N ALA A 242 5.33 -7.40 20.49
CA ALA A 242 6.31 -6.92 21.47
C ALA A 242 6.02 -7.47 22.86
N GLN A 243 4.77 -7.41 23.32
CA GLN A 243 4.35 -7.98 24.60
C GLN A 243 4.62 -9.50 24.68
N ALA A 244 4.42 -10.22 23.58
CA ALA A 244 4.70 -11.65 23.55
C ALA A 244 6.19 -11.96 23.80
N ALA A 245 7.08 -11.20 23.17
CA ALA A 245 8.52 -11.34 23.38
C ALA A 245 8.93 -10.98 24.81
N GLU A 246 8.40 -9.87 25.36
CA GLU A 246 8.60 -9.48 26.75
C GLU A 246 8.09 -10.54 27.74
N ASN A 247 7.03 -11.28 27.40
CA ASN A 247 6.52 -12.42 28.16
C ASN A 247 7.35 -13.72 27.97
N GLY A 248 8.49 -13.64 27.30
CA GLY A 248 9.43 -14.76 27.12
C GLY A 248 9.07 -15.74 26.02
N LYS A 249 8.13 -15.40 25.12
CA LYS A 249 7.79 -16.26 23.98
C LYS A 249 8.79 -16.07 22.83
N GLN A 250 8.99 -17.11 22.03
CA GLN A 250 9.73 -17.00 20.77
C GLN A 250 8.90 -16.23 19.73
N VAL A 251 9.28 -15.00 19.44
CA VAL A 251 8.58 -14.18 18.44
C VAL A 251 9.50 -13.93 17.25
N SER A 252 9.09 -14.41 16.07
CA SER A 252 9.79 -14.18 14.80
C SER A 252 8.89 -13.36 13.87
N VAL A 253 9.35 -12.19 13.45
CA VAL A 253 8.56 -11.30 12.61
C VAL A 253 9.32 -10.99 11.34
N LEU A 254 8.72 -11.31 10.19
CA LEU A 254 9.23 -10.79 8.93
C LEU A 254 8.61 -9.43 8.66
N VAL A 255 9.45 -8.40 8.52
CA VAL A 255 9.04 -7.04 8.15
C VAL A 255 9.53 -6.75 6.75
N GLU A 256 8.61 -6.52 5.81
CA GLU A 256 8.96 -6.16 4.43
C GLU A 256 9.39 -4.69 4.37
N LEU A 257 10.69 -4.45 4.35
CA LEU A 257 11.26 -3.09 4.34
C LEU A 257 11.04 -2.35 3.01
N LYS A 258 10.86 -3.07 1.91
CA LYS A 258 10.64 -2.50 0.57
C LYS A 258 9.15 -2.30 0.25
N ALA A 259 8.30 -2.23 1.27
CA ALA A 259 6.89 -1.90 1.10
C ALA A 259 6.76 -0.45 0.62
N ARG A 260 6.41 -0.27 -0.66
CA ARG A 260 6.42 1.03 -1.36
C ARG A 260 5.63 2.08 -0.58
N PHE A 261 6.28 3.21 -0.27
CA PHE A 261 5.80 4.35 0.54
C PHE A 261 5.67 4.13 2.06
N ASP A 262 5.94 2.93 2.55
CA ASP A 262 5.90 2.58 3.98
C ASP A 262 7.28 2.21 4.55
N GLU A 263 8.34 2.38 3.76
CA GLU A 263 9.68 1.94 4.12
C GLU A 263 10.17 2.56 5.44
N GLU A 264 9.98 3.87 5.62
CA GLU A 264 10.40 4.57 6.84
C GLU A 264 9.65 4.06 8.07
N ASN A 265 8.33 3.87 7.95
CA ASN A 265 7.51 3.34 9.04
C ASN A 265 7.92 1.90 9.38
N ASN A 266 8.13 1.06 8.37
CA ASN A 266 8.50 -0.35 8.59
C ASN A 266 9.88 -0.47 9.26
N ILE A 267 10.82 0.42 8.96
CA ILE A 267 12.12 0.51 9.67
C ILE A 267 11.91 0.84 11.16
N VAL A 268 11.02 1.78 11.48
CA VAL A 268 10.72 2.15 12.87
C VAL A 268 10.13 0.96 13.62
N TRP A 269 9.17 0.26 13.02
CA TRP A 269 8.54 -0.91 13.63
C TRP A 269 9.51 -2.08 13.79
N ALA A 270 10.36 -2.34 12.80
CA ALA A 270 11.39 -3.35 12.88
C ALA A 270 12.31 -3.13 14.09
N LYS A 271 12.84 -1.91 14.26
CA LYS A 271 13.68 -1.55 15.40
C LYS A 271 12.96 -1.64 16.75
N MET A 272 11.68 -1.30 16.79
CA MET A 272 10.87 -1.43 18.00
C MET A 272 10.70 -2.90 18.41
N LEU A 273 10.40 -3.78 17.44
CA LEU A 273 10.26 -5.21 17.66
C LEU A 273 11.58 -5.86 18.11
N GLU A 274 12.71 -5.49 17.49
CA GLU A 274 14.04 -5.95 17.91
C GLU A 274 14.33 -5.56 19.37
N LYS A 275 14.05 -4.29 19.72
CA LYS A 275 14.25 -3.79 21.09
C LYS A 275 13.39 -4.54 22.11
N ALA A 276 12.20 -5.02 21.74
CA ALA A 276 11.33 -5.83 22.57
C ALA A 276 11.79 -7.29 22.68
N GLY A 277 12.83 -7.70 21.93
CA GLY A 277 13.37 -9.07 21.94
C GLY A 277 12.79 -9.99 20.86
N CYS A 278 12.07 -9.46 19.86
CA CYS A 278 11.64 -10.23 18.70
C CYS A 278 12.83 -10.50 17.75
N HIS A 279 12.82 -11.70 17.15
CA HIS A 279 13.69 -11.99 16.00
C HIS A 279 13.06 -11.40 14.73
N VAL A 280 13.67 -10.34 14.20
CA VAL A 280 13.17 -9.66 13.00
C VAL A 280 13.92 -10.14 11.76
N ILE A 281 13.16 -10.48 10.72
CA ILE A 281 13.65 -10.90 9.40
C ILE A 281 13.28 -9.82 8.40
N TYR A 282 14.23 -9.39 7.56
CA TYR A 282 14.08 -8.25 6.64
C TYR A 282 13.74 -8.66 5.19
N GLY A 283 13.12 -9.81 5.01
CA GLY A 283 12.72 -10.31 3.70
C GLY A 283 13.78 -11.18 3.02
N LEU A 284 13.52 -11.53 1.77
CA LEU A 284 14.41 -12.32 0.92
C LEU A 284 15.05 -11.42 -0.14
N VAL A 285 16.31 -11.70 -0.45
CA VAL A 285 17.04 -11.05 -1.54
C VAL A 285 16.29 -11.26 -2.87
N GLY A 286 16.18 -10.22 -3.67
CA GLY A 286 15.53 -10.25 -4.99
C GLY A 286 14.00 -10.40 -4.97
N LEU A 287 13.36 -10.63 -3.82
CA LEU A 287 11.91 -10.82 -3.69
C LEU A 287 11.30 -9.81 -2.72
N LYS A 288 9.98 -9.59 -2.86
CA LYS A 288 9.17 -8.89 -1.85
C LYS A 288 8.24 -9.88 -1.20
N THR A 289 8.26 -9.96 0.12
CA THR A 289 7.35 -10.82 0.87
C THR A 289 5.98 -10.16 0.98
N HIS A 290 5.01 -10.69 0.24
CA HIS A 290 3.63 -10.19 0.23
C HIS A 290 2.63 -11.14 0.87
N SER A 291 3.06 -12.26 1.43
CA SER A 291 2.21 -13.19 2.18
C SER A 291 1.69 -12.57 3.47
N LYS A 292 0.49 -12.94 3.88
CA LYS A 292 -0.11 -12.57 5.15
C LYS A 292 -0.41 -13.85 5.90
N ILE A 293 0.50 -14.21 6.78
CA ILE A 293 0.47 -15.45 7.54
C ILE A 293 0.91 -15.20 8.98
N THR A 294 0.15 -15.75 9.93
CA THR A 294 0.51 -15.81 11.33
C THR A 294 0.46 -17.25 11.78
N LEU A 295 1.52 -17.71 12.41
CA LEU A 295 1.62 -19.05 13.01
C LEU A 295 1.81 -18.90 14.51
N VAL A 296 0.93 -19.51 15.30
CA VAL A 296 1.03 -19.65 16.74
C VAL A 296 1.28 -21.13 17.07
N VAL A 297 2.35 -21.38 17.81
CA VAL A 297 2.72 -22.72 18.29
C VAL A 297 2.36 -22.81 19.78
N ARG A 298 1.43 -23.67 20.12
CA ARG A 298 0.87 -23.82 21.47
C ARG A 298 1.09 -25.23 22.00
N ARG A 299 1.48 -25.32 23.25
CA ARG A 299 1.50 -26.60 24.01
C ARG A 299 0.10 -26.85 24.56
N GLU A 300 -0.44 -28.02 24.29
CA GLU A 300 -1.72 -28.49 24.79
C GLU A 300 -1.53 -29.84 25.52
N GLU A 301 -2.57 -30.33 26.13
CA GLU A 301 -2.52 -31.64 26.81
C GLU A 301 -2.16 -32.79 25.86
N THR A 302 -2.61 -32.70 24.61
CA THR A 302 -2.38 -33.69 23.55
C THR A 302 -1.05 -33.51 22.80
N GLY A 303 -0.23 -32.52 23.18
CA GLY A 303 1.05 -32.19 22.51
C GLY A 303 1.10 -30.80 21.95
N ILE A 304 1.94 -30.60 20.95
CA ILE A 304 2.11 -29.29 20.28
C ILE A 304 1.06 -29.14 19.17
N ARG A 305 0.32 -28.06 19.23
CA ARG A 305 -0.64 -27.67 18.17
C ARG A 305 -0.26 -26.36 17.52
N ARG A 306 -0.47 -26.28 16.22
CA ARG A 306 -0.23 -25.11 15.40
C ARG A 306 -1.55 -24.48 15.01
N TYR A 307 -1.67 -23.17 15.26
CA TYR A 307 -2.80 -22.35 14.84
C TYR A 307 -2.32 -21.38 13.80
N VAL A 308 -3.02 -21.30 12.68
CA VAL A 308 -2.63 -20.51 11.52
C VAL A 308 -3.73 -19.55 11.17
N HIS A 309 -3.37 -18.29 10.94
CA HIS A 309 -4.20 -17.34 10.22
C HIS A 309 -3.55 -17.03 8.88
N LEU A 310 -4.32 -17.15 7.81
CA LEU A 310 -3.95 -16.79 6.44
C LEU A 310 -4.91 -15.75 5.92
N ALA A 311 -4.41 -14.75 5.19
CA ALA A 311 -5.25 -13.72 4.61
C ALA A 311 -4.75 -13.23 3.25
N THR A 312 -5.67 -12.65 2.47
CA THR A 312 -5.33 -11.85 1.30
C THR A 312 -4.97 -10.41 1.69
N GLY A 313 -5.57 -9.90 2.77
CA GLY A 313 -5.39 -8.55 3.29
C GLY A 313 -4.22 -8.38 4.26
N ASN A 314 -3.65 -7.18 4.29
CA ASN A 314 -2.56 -6.86 5.21
C ASN A 314 -3.01 -6.90 6.69
N TYR A 315 -2.08 -7.15 7.59
CA TYR A 315 -2.27 -7.00 9.04
C TYR A 315 -2.31 -5.52 9.45
N ASN A 316 -3.35 -4.84 8.96
CA ASN A 316 -3.54 -3.40 9.15
C ASN A 316 -5.03 -3.12 9.39
N ASP A 317 -5.37 -2.77 10.62
CA ASP A 317 -6.73 -2.52 11.10
C ASP A 317 -7.42 -1.33 10.40
N SER A 318 -6.64 -0.38 9.88
CA SER A 318 -7.17 0.76 9.13
C SER A 318 -7.56 0.37 7.71
N THR A 319 -6.68 -0.36 6.99
CA THR A 319 -6.98 -0.79 5.62
C THR A 319 -8.00 -1.91 5.55
N ALA A 320 -8.13 -2.73 6.60
CA ALA A 320 -9.15 -3.78 6.71
C ALA A 320 -10.60 -3.23 6.70
N LYS A 321 -10.78 -1.92 6.88
CA LYS A 321 -12.08 -1.22 6.79
C LYS A 321 -12.41 -0.73 5.37
N LEU A 322 -11.46 -0.84 4.44
CA LEU A 322 -11.57 -0.29 3.08
C LEU A 322 -11.40 -1.35 1.99
N TYR A 323 -10.62 -2.39 2.25
CA TYR A 323 -10.33 -3.44 1.28
C TYR A 323 -11.22 -4.65 1.50
N THR A 324 -11.73 -5.23 0.41
CA THR A 324 -12.43 -6.49 0.48
C THR A 324 -11.41 -7.62 0.43
N ASP A 325 -11.18 -8.23 1.57
CA ASP A 325 -10.19 -9.27 1.77
C ASP A 325 -10.80 -10.49 2.46
N CYS A 326 -10.19 -11.64 2.24
CA CYS A 326 -10.56 -12.89 2.91
C CYS A 326 -9.47 -13.32 3.89
N GLY A 327 -9.88 -13.95 4.98
CA GLY A 327 -9.00 -14.57 5.96
C GLY A 327 -9.56 -15.90 6.45
N ILE A 328 -8.69 -16.78 6.92
CA ILE A 328 -9.08 -18.04 7.52
C ILE A 328 -8.23 -18.32 8.77
N PHE A 329 -8.90 -18.73 9.84
CA PHE A 329 -8.26 -19.36 10.98
C PHE A 329 -8.40 -20.88 10.89
N THR A 330 -7.32 -21.61 11.11
CA THR A 330 -7.31 -23.07 11.08
C THR A 330 -6.28 -23.65 12.04
N CYS A 331 -6.52 -24.83 12.52
CA CYS A 331 -5.52 -25.68 13.20
C CYS A 331 -5.32 -27.04 12.50
N ASP A 332 -5.73 -27.17 11.23
CA ASP A 332 -5.41 -28.34 10.41
C ASP A 332 -3.87 -28.49 10.35
N GLU A 333 -3.38 -29.66 10.71
CA GLU A 333 -1.95 -29.95 10.82
C GLU A 333 -1.20 -29.67 9.50
N ARG A 334 -1.84 -29.95 8.37
CA ARG A 334 -1.26 -29.70 7.03
C ARG A 334 -1.00 -28.24 6.76
N PHE A 335 -1.89 -27.33 7.22
CA PHE A 335 -1.64 -25.88 7.18
C PHE A 335 -0.54 -25.48 8.16
N GLY A 336 -0.51 -26.09 9.35
CA GLY A 336 0.53 -25.84 10.35
C GLY A 336 1.92 -26.25 9.89
N GLU A 337 2.05 -27.39 9.20
CA GLU A 337 3.30 -27.85 8.58
C GLU A 337 3.75 -26.89 7.47
N ASP A 338 2.84 -26.53 6.56
CA ASP A 338 3.12 -25.61 5.47
C ASP A 338 3.50 -24.21 5.98
N ALA A 339 2.80 -23.70 7.00
CA ALA A 339 3.14 -22.43 7.64
C ALA A 339 4.54 -22.46 8.27
N THR A 340 4.90 -23.57 8.91
CA THR A 340 6.23 -23.78 9.46
C THR A 340 7.28 -23.78 8.34
N ALA A 341 7.00 -24.45 7.22
CA ALA A 341 7.87 -24.50 6.07
C ALA A 341 8.05 -23.10 5.42
N VAL A 342 6.98 -22.31 5.33
CA VAL A 342 7.06 -20.90 4.85
C VAL A 342 8.03 -20.10 5.72
N PHE A 343 7.88 -20.13 7.04
CA PHE A 343 8.76 -19.35 7.92
C PHE A 343 10.20 -19.86 7.91
N ASN A 344 10.43 -21.17 7.75
CA ASN A 344 11.78 -21.71 7.60
C ASN A 344 12.42 -21.25 6.27
N MET A 345 11.65 -21.21 5.19
CA MET A 345 12.11 -20.68 3.90
C MET A 345 12.44 -19.18 4.00
N LEU A 346 11.55 -18.39 4.63
CA LEU A 346 11.75 -16.95 4.81
C LEU A 346 12.95 -16.63 5.71
N SER A 347 13.31 -17.52 6.61
CA SER A 347 14.50 -17.40 7.48
C SER A 347 15.77 -17.95 6.84
N GLY A 348 15.72 -18.42 5.59
CA GLY A 348 16.87 -18.96 4.86
C GLY A 348 17.31 -20.36 5.29
N TYR A 349 16.51 -21.07 6.11
CA TYR A 349 16.92 -22.39 6.65
C TYR A 349 16.61 -23.57 5.73
N SER A 350 15.63 -23.45 4.83
CA SER A 350 15.25 -24.57 3.96
C SER A 350 14.47 -24.13 2.71
N GLU A 351 14.57 -24.95 1.66
CA GLU A 351 13.70 -24.90 0.49
C GLU A 351 12.74 -26.10 0.53
N PRO A 352 11.42 -25.87 0.75
CA PRO A 352 10.44 -26.95 0.77
C PRO A 352 10.33 -27.62 -0.60
N LYS A 353 10.31 -28.95 -0.63
CA LYS A 353 10.15 -29.71 -1.88
C LYS A 353 8.69 -29.91 -2.30
N LYS A 354 7.77 -29.82 -1.36
CA LYS A 354 6.32 -30.01 -1.57
C LYS A 354 5.52 -29.20 -0.55
N TRP A 355 4.27 -28.94 -0.90
CA TRP A 355 3.28 -28.26 -0.07
C TRP A 355 2.06 -29.17 0.10
N ASN A 356 1.42 -29.14 1.26
CA ASN A 356 0.22 -29.92 1.55
C ASN A 356 -1.04 -29.16 1.10
N ARG A 357 -1.17 -27.90 1.51
CA ARG A 357 -2.34 -27.05 1.28
C ARG A 357 -2.01 -25.71 0.63
N LEU A 358 -0.85 -25.15 0.92
CA LEU A 358 -0.45 -23.84 0.41
C LEU A 358 0.09 -23.94 -1.02
N ILE A 359 -0.13 -22.86 -1.78
CA ILE A 359 0.48 -22.63 -3.08
C ILE A 359 1.32 -21.35 -2.96
N VAL A 360 2.64 -21.47 -3.07
CA VAL A 360 3.57 -20.38 -2.79
C VAL A 360 4.18 -19.81 -4.08
N ALA A 361 4.08 -18.50 -4.25
CA ALA A 361 4.77 -17.78 -5.32
C ALA A 361 6.23 -17.49 -4.90
N PRO A 362 7.16 -17.33 -5.90
CA PRO A 362 6.94 -17.42 -7.35
C PRO A 362 7.05 -18.84 -7.92
N ILE A 363 7.60 -19.80 -7.18
CA ILE A 363 8.06 -21.07 -7.73
C ILE A 363 6.91 -22.00 -8.12
N TRP A 364 5.88 -22.11 -7.27
CA TRP A 364 4.81 -23.13 -7.44
C TRP A 364 3.48 -22.54 -7.92
N MET A 365 3.15 -21.29 -7.58
CA MET A 365 1.82 -20.74 -7.80
C MET A 365 1.43 -20.68 -9.28
N LYS A 366 2.31 -20.17 -10.13
CA LYS A 366 2.07 -20.04 -11.57
C LYS A 366 1.81 -21.40 -12.21
N THR A 367 2.68 -22.38 -11.96
CA THR A 367 2.53 -23.76 -12.47
C THR A 367 1.21 -24.38 -12.03
N ARG A 368 0.84 -24.18 -10.76
CA ARG A 368 -0.43 -24.73 -10.25
C ARG A 368 -1.64 -24.10 -10.89
N PHE A 369 -1.65 -22.80 -11.12
CA PHE A 369 -2.76 -22.14 -11.83
C PHE A 369 -2.86 -22.57 -13.27
N LEU A 370 -1.76 -22.73 -13.99
CA LEU A 370 -1.74 -23.28 -15.35
C LEU A 370 -2.36 -24.68 -15.38
N GLN A 371 -1.99 -25.57 -14.46
CA GLN A 371 -2.59 -26.91 -14.36
C GLN A 371 -4.10 -26.88 -14.09
N LEU A 372 -4.57 -25.96 -13.24
CA LEU A 372 -6.00 -25.82 -12.94
C LEU A 372 -6.77 -25.28 -14.15
N ILE A 373 -6.22 -24.33 -14.88
CA ILE A 373 -6.83 -23.81 -16.13
C ILE A 373 -6.90 -24.90 -17.19
N GLU A 374 -5.81 -25.66 -17.37
CA GLU A 374 -5.76 -26.78 -18.32
C GLU A 374 -6.78 -27.86 -17.96
N ARG A 375 -6.94 -28.18 -16.66
CA ARG A 375 -7.96 -29.13 -16.18
C ARG A 375 -9.37 -28.71 -16.63
N GLU A 376 -9.73 -27.44 -16.50
CA GLU A 376 -11.03 -26.93 -16.92
C GLU A 376 -11.18 -26.97 -18.46
N ALA A 377 -10.12 -26.68 -19.20
CA ALA A 377 -10.12 -26.85 -20.66
C ALA A 377 -10.38 -28.32 -21.08
N GLU A 378 -9.77 -29.27 -20.40
CA GLU A 378 -10.04 -30.72 -20.67
C GLU A 378 -11.45 -31.14 -20.26
N HIS A 379 -12.00 -30.58 -19.15
CA HIS A 379 -13.40 -30.82 -18.79
C HIS A 379 -14.35 -30.33 -19.90
N ALA A 380 -14.13 -29.14 -20.42
CA ALA A 380 -14.94 -28.59 -21.52
C ALA A 380 -14.89 -29.45 -22.78
N LYS A 381 -13.70 -29.90 -23.21
CA LYS A 381 -13.51 -30.80 -24.35
C LYS A 381 -14.25 -32.15 -24.19
N GLN A 382 -14.38 -32.61 -22.96
CA GLN A 382 -15.11 -33.84 -22.63
C GLN A 382 -16.62 -33.62 -22.48
N GLY A 383 -17.14 -32.41 -22.76
CA GLY A 383 -18.53 -32.06 -22.57
C GLY A 383 -18.97 -31.97 -21.10
N LYS A 384 -18.05 -31.87 -20.17
CA LYS A 384 -18.33 -31.69 -18.75
C LYS A 384 -18.51 -30.20 -18.43
N PRO A 385 -19.26 -29.85 -17.36
CA PRO A 385 -19.28 -28.46 -16.86
C PRO A 385 -17.87 -27.96 -16.58
N ALA A 386 -17.55 -26.80 -17.11
CA ALA A 386 -16.24 -26.18 -16.95
C ALA A 386 -16.36 -24.67 -16.76
N GLU A 387 -15.87 -24.16 -15.65
CA GLU A 387 -15.95 -22.75 -15.29
C GLU A 387 -14.71 -22.31 -14.52
N ILE A 388 -14.28 -21.06 -14.76
CA ILE A 388 -13.24 -20.40 -13.99
C ILE A 388 -13.79 -19.08 -13.48
N THR A 389 -13.79 -18.89 -12.17
CA THR A 389 -14.07 -17.61 -11.54
C THR A 389 -12.84 -17.16 -10.75
N ALA A 390 -12.34 -15.94 -11.02
CA ALA A 390 -11.17 -15.41 -10.36
C ALA A 390 -11.32 -13.92 -10.03
N LYS A 391 -10.81 -13.53 -8.86
CA LYS A 391 -10.75 -12.13 -8.40
C LYS A 391 -9.30 -11.79 -8.06
N MET A 392 -8.80 -10.68 -8.59
CA MET A 392 -7.37 -10.34 -8.47
C MET A 392 -7.11 -8.85 -8.63
N ASN A 393 -5.99 -8.40 -8.08
CA ASN A 393 -5.57 -7.00 -8.19
C ASN A 393 -5.01 -6.65 -9.59
N SER A 394 -4.41 -7.59 -10.32
CA SER A 394 -3.88 -7.35 -11.68
C SER A 394 -3.82 -8.66 -12.46
N LEU A 395 -3.97 -8.58 -13.78
CA LEU A 395 -3.82 -9.70 -14.71
C LEU A 395 -2.87 -9.31 -15.83
N CYS A 396 -1.59 -9.67 -15.72
CA CYS A 396 -0.52 -9.25 -16.63
C CYS A 396 0.38 -10.40 -17.10
N ASP A 397 0.36 -11.58 -16.45
CA ASP A 397 1.24 -12.69 -16.83
C ASP A 397 0.85 -13.27 -18.20
N PRO A 398 1.76 -13.24 -19.21
CA PRO A 398 1.44 -13.65 -20.56
C PRO A 398 1.04 -15.14 -20.67
N ALA A 399 1.65 -16.01 -19.85
CA ALA A 399 1.36 -17.44 -19.91
C ALA A 399 -0.02 -17.76 -19.31
N ILE A 400 -0.40 -17.09 -18.21
CA ILE A 400 -1.75 -17.21 -17.63
C ILE A 400 -2.79 -16.67 -18.62
N ILE A 401 -2.55 -15.53 -19.26
CA ILE A 401 -3.46 -14.95 -20.26
C ILE A 401 -3.63 -15.90 -21.46
N ALA A 402 -2.54 -16.46 -21.97
CA ALA A 402 -2.59 -17.43 -23.07
C ALA A 402 -3.37 -18.69 -22.68
N ALA A 403 -3.17 -19.20 -21.48
CA ALA A 403 -3.91 -20.35 -20.97
C ALA A 403 -5.41 -20.07 -20.82
N LEU A 404 -5.80 -18.87 -20.37
CA LEU A 404 -7.20 -18.45 -20.30
C LEU A 404 -7.83 -18.33 -21.69
N TYR A 405 -7.11 -17.80 -22.68
CA TYR A 405 -7.59 -17.78 -24.08
C TYR A 405 -7.81 -19.19 -24.61
N TYR A 406 -6.87 -20.09 -24.38
CA TYR A 406 -7.01 -21.49 -24.78
C TYR A 406 -8.19 -22.15 -24.09
N ALA A 407 -8.37 -21.98 -22.79
CA ALA A 407 -9.52 -22.53 -22.07
C ALA A 407 -10.86 -21.98 -22.61
N SER A 408 -10.93 -20.67 -22.90
CA SER A 408 -12.10 -20.05 -23.53
C SER A 408 -12.40 -20.67 -24.92
N SER A 409 -11.38 -20.87 -25.76
CA SER A 409 -11.54 -21.50 -27.06
C SER A 409 -12.01 -22.96 -26.96
N CYS A 410 -11.77 -23.63 -25.83
CA CYS A 410 -12.33 -24.97 -25.55
C CYS A 410 -13.76 -24.96 -25.00
N GLY A 411 -14.35 -23.78 -24.74
CA GLY A 411 -15.71 -23.61 -24.24
C GLY A 411 -15.86 -23.35 -22.76
N VAL A 412 -14.76 -23.16 -22.03
CA VAL A 412 -14.78 -22.82 -20.58
C VAL A 412 -15.40 -21.44 -20.38
N GLN A 413 -16.35 -21.31 -19.47
CA GLN A 413 -16.91 -20.03 -19.05
C GLN A 413 -15.97 -19.39 -18.04
N ILE A 414 -15.51 -18.17 -18.31
CA ILE A 414 -14.48 -17.51 -17.51
C ILE A 414 -14.96 -16.13 -17.04
N ASN A 415 -15.11 -16.00 -15.73
CA ASN A 415 -15.55 -14.77 -15.05
C ASN A 415 -14.40 -14.19 -14.22
N LEU A 416 -13.94 -13.00 -14.59
CA LEU A 416 -12.81 -12.34 -13.96
C LEU A 416 -13.24 -11.01 -13.35
N LEU A 417 -12.90 -10.80 -12.07
CA LEU A 417 -12.97 -9.51 -11.40
C LEU A 417 -11.55 -8.98 -11.25
N VAL A 418 -11.21 -7.96 -12.02
CA VAL A 418 -9.83 -7.42 -12.05
C VAL A 418 -9.84 -5.97 -11.61
N ARG A 419 -9.08 -5.66 -10.57
CA ARG A 419 -8.81 -4.29 -10.15
C ARG A 419 -7.47 -3.83 -10.71
N GLY A 420 -7.43 -2.64 -11.33
CA GLY A 420 -6.21 -2.08 -11.88
C GLY A 420 -5.86 -2.62 -13.26
N ILE A 421 -4.62 -3.05 -13.47
CA ILE A 421 -4.11 -3.42 -14.80
C ILE A 421 -4.68 -4.76 -15.24
N CYS A 422 -5.25 -4.79 -16.47
CA CYS A 422 -5.67 -6.00 -17.14
C CYS A 422 -5.14 -6.00 -18.57
N CYS A 423 -4.20 -6.90 -18.86
CA CYS A 423 -3.60 -7.07 -20.19
C CYS A 423 -4.34 -8.09 -21.07
N LEU A 424 -5.43 -8.71 -20.56
CA LEU A 424 -6.28 -9.61 -21.32
C LEU A 424 -7.34 -8.83 -22.09
N ARG A 425 -7.51 -9.13 -23.36
CA ARG A 425 -8.58 -8.57 -24.23
C ARG A 425 -9.71 -9.56 -24.37
N THR A 426 -10.94 -9.11 -24.11
CA THR A 426 -12.17 -9.91 -24.24
C THR A 426 -12.85 -9.73 -25.59
N GLY A 427 -13.80 -10.60 -25.91
CA GLY A 427 -14.69 -10.46 -27.06
C GLY A 427 -14.05 -10.75 -28.43
N ILE A 428 -12.91 -11.45 -28.47
CA ILE A 428 -12.28 -11.89 -29.72
C ILE A 428 -12.95 -13.22 -30.12
N PRO A 429 -13.63 -13.28 -31.29
CA PRO A 429 -14.29 -14.49 -31.75
C PRO A 429 -13.36 -15.70 -31.84
N GLY A 430 -13.79 -16.84 -31.30
CA GLY A 430 -13.02 -18.08 -31.23
C GLY A 430 -11.87 -18.10 -30.25
N ILE A 431 -11.59 -16.98 -29.54
CA ILE A 431 -10.46 -16.86 -28.60
C ILE A 431 -10.94 -16.48 -27.21
N SER A 432 -11.64 -15.36 -27.06
CA SER A 432 -12.01 -14.81 -25.74
C SER A 432 -13.49 -14.43 -25.61
N GLU A 433 -14.34 -15.02 -26.41
CA GLU A 433 -15.78 -14.78 -26.39
C GLU A 433 -16.45 -15.29 -25.10
N ASN A 434 -15.86 -16.29 -24.45
CA ASN A 434 -16.35 -16.86 -23.19
C ASN A 434 -15.67 -16.21 -21.96
N ILE A 435 -14.88 -15.14 -22.15
CA ILE A 435 -14.21 -14.44 -21.05
C ILE A 435 -14.94 -13.13 -20.75
N HIS A 436 -15.42 -13.01 -19.53
CA HIS A 436 -16.06 -11.82 -19.02
C HIS A 436 -15.19 -11.16 -17.94
N VAL A 437 -14.73 -9.92 -18.19
CA VAL A 437 -13.94 -9.15 -17.23
C VAL A 437 -14.78 -8.01 -16.67
N ARG A 438 -14.78 -7.87 -15.36
CA ARG A 438 -15.44 -6.79 -14.63
C ARG A 438 -14.46 -6.11 -13.68
N SER A 439 -14.62 -4.80 -13.51
CA SER A 439 -14.02 -4.05 -12.42
C SER A 439 -15.13 -3.47 -11.57
N ILE A 440 -14.97 -3.53 -10.25
CA ILE A 440 -15.96 -2.98 -9.32
C ILE A 440 -15.39 -1.67 -8.81
N VAL A 441 -16.14 -0.57 -9.03
CA VAL A 441 -15.88 0.75 -8.45
C VAL A 441 -17.01 1.05 -7.49
N GLY A 442 -16.70 1.13 -6.20
CA GLY A 442 -17.70 1.31 -5.16
C GLY A 442 -17.08 1.90 -3.90
N GLU A 443 -17.78 1.75 -2.78
CA GLU A 443 -17.35 2.25 -1.48
C GLU A 443 -16.05 1.57 -1.00
N PHE A 444 -15.92 0.27 -1.29
CA PHE A 444 -14.76 -0.53 -0.90
C PHE A 444 -13.86 -0.85 -2.10
N LEU A 445 -12.62 -1.20 -1.81
CA LEU A 445 -11.63 -1.60 -2.83
C LEU A 445 -11.73 -3.10 -3.11
N GLU A 446 -12.35 -3.43 -4.21
CA GLU A 446 -12.62 -4.80 -4.66
C GLU A 446 -11.44 -5.36 -5.48
N HIS A 447 -10.74 -6.36 -4.95
CA HIS A 447 -9.60 -7.01 -5.62
C HIS A 447 -9.44 -8.49 -5.25
#